data_ce6d30e284afe382866c65f9cbfd7640
#
_entry.id   ce6d30e284afe382866c65f9cbfd7640
#
_cell.length_a   1.000
_cell.length_b   1.000
_cell.length_c   1.000
_cell.angle_alpha   90.00
_cell.angle_beta   90.00
_cell.angle_gamma   90.00
#
_symmetry.space_group_name_H-M   'P 1'
#
loop_
_entity.id
_entity.type
_entity.pdbx_description
1 polymer ?
#
loop_
_entity_poly.entity_id
_entity_poly.type
_entity_poly.pdbx_seq_one_letter_code
_entity_poly.pdbx_strand_id
1 'polypeptide(L)'
;MTEHITNVEQGIVLFKEGNFEQAVGILEDASRRFPGSYEAFVYLGAAYAQQGRHNAAIGALKRASEIKPDSPRIHYNLGQAYEAAGVPREAWFEYKKALELDPKYGLARGALINLSQRLPRLLGSTIEVAA
;
A
#
# COMPACT_ATOMS: atom_id res chain seq x y z
N MET A 1 -3.11 -25.67 -8.59
CA MET A 1 -1.96 -24.89 -9.05
C MET A 1 -2.39 -23.81 -10.05
N THR A 2 -3.04 -24.20 -11.11
CA THR A 2 -3.51 -23.27 -12.13
C THR A 2 -4.59 -22.32 -11.62
N GLU A 3 -5.45 -22.76 -10.69
CA GLU A 3 -6.51 -21.91 -10.13
C GLU A 3 -5.97 -20.70 -9.39
N HIS A 4 -4.91 -20.89 -8.59
CA HIS A 4 -4.28 -19.79 -7.85
C HIS A 4 -3.78 -18.71 -8.81
N ILE A 5 -3.03 -19.13 -9.81
CA ILE A 5 -2.45 -18.21 -10.79
C ILE A 5 -3.59 -17.52 -11.55
N THR A 6 -4.60 -18.28 -11.97
CA THR A 6 -5.71 -17.74 -12.71
C THR A 6 -6.48 -16.68 -11.94
N ASN A 7 -6.77 -16.94 -10.65
CA ASN A 7 -7.54 -15.99 -9.85
C ASN A 7 -6.76 -14.69 -9.60
N VAL A 8 -5.50 -14.80 -9.21
CA VAL A 8 -4.68 -13.61 -8.97
C VAL A 8 -4.47 -12.85 -10.27
N GLU A 9 -4.12 -13.56 -11.34
CA GLU A 9 -3.91 -12.93 -12.64
C GLU A 9 -5.16 -12.23 -13.17
N GLN A 10 -6.34 -12.88 -13.05
CA GLN A 10 -7.60 -12.26 -13.42
C GLN A 10 -7.85 -10.97 -12.67
N GLY A 11 -7.61 -11.00 -11.36
CA GLY A 11 -7.78 -9.80 -10.54
C GLY A 11 -6.85 -8.69 -10.96
N ILE A 12 -5.60 -9.02 -11.27
CA ILE A 12 -4.61 -8.05 -11.75
C ILE A 12 -5.03 -7.46 -13.10
N VAL A 13 -5.48 -8.28 -14.01
CA VAL A 13 -5.95 -7.82 -15.33
C VAL A 13 -7.14 -6.87 -15.16
N LEU A 14 -8.11 -7.25 -14.35
CA LEU A 14 -9.28 -6.41 -14.09
C LEU A 14 -8.88 -5.06 -13.46
N PHE A 15 -7.91 -5.10 -12.54
CA PHE A 15 -7.39 -3.87 -11.94
C PHE A 15 -6.77 -2.98 -13.01
N LYS A 16 -5.93 -3.54 -13.87
CA LYS A 16 -5.26 -2.78 -14.92
C LYS A 16 -6.24 -2.21 -15.96
N GLU A 17 -7.38 -2.88 -16.14
CA GLU A 17 -8.44 -2.40 -17.03
C GLU A 17 -9.31 -1.33 -16.37
N GLY A 18 -9.13 -1.06 -15.10
CA GLY A 18 -9.93 -0.10 -14.37
C GLY A 18 -11.23 -0.68 -13.81
N ASN A 19 -11.42 -1.98 -13.89
CA ASN A 19 -12.61 -2.67 -13.39
C ASN A 19 -12.41 -3.00 -11.89
N PHE A 20 -12.40 -1.97 -11.06
CA PHE A 20 -11.98 -2.11 -9.67
C PHE A 20 -12.96 -2.94 -8.83
N GLU A 21 -14.26 -2.79 -9.06
CA GLU A 21 -15.26 -3.56 -8.33
C GLU A 21 -15.10 -5.06 -8.57
N GLN A 22 -14.96 -5.45 -9.85
CA GLN A 22 -14.75 -6.84 -10.19
C GLN A 22 -13.40 -7.35 -9.69
N ALA A 23 -12.36 -6.51 -9.78
CA ALA A 23 -11.02 -6.86 -9.29
C ALA A 23 -11.07 -7.15 -7.80
N VAL A 24 -11.76 -6.31 -7.02
CA VAL A 24 -11.90 -6.53 -5.58
C VAL A 24 -12.55 -7.88 -5.30
N GLY A 25 -13.65 -8.19 -5.98
CA GLY A 25 -14.34 -9.46 -5.75
C GLY A 25 -13.45 -10.68 -5.99
N ILE A 26 -12.73 -10.66 -7.10
CA ILE A 26 -11.85 -11.78 -7.46
C ILE A 26 -10.63 -11.83 -6.52
N LEU A 27 -10.05 -10.68 -6.20
CA LEU A 27 -8.86 -10.65 -5.34
C LEU A 27 -9.20 -10.96 -3.88
N GLU A 28 -10.38 -10.60 -3.41
CA GLU A 28 -10.83 -11.03 -2.08
C GLU A 28 -10.94 -12.55 -2.02
N ASP A 29 -11.52 -13.16 -3.03
CA ASP A 29 -11.61 -14.61 -3.10
C ASP A 29 -10.22 -15.24 -3.15
N ALA A 30 -9.34 -14.71 -4.00
CA ALA A 30 -7.97 -15.21 -4.13
C ALA A 30 -7.21 -15.09 -2.81
N SER A 31 -7.39 -13.99 -2.08
CA SER A 31 -6.70 -13.78 -0.81
C SER A 31 -7.18 -14.74 0.28
N ARG A 32 -8.44 -15.15 0.24
CA ARG A 32 -8.97 -16.14 1.17
C ARG A 32 -8.46 -17.55 0.86
N ARG A 33 -8.38 -17.88 -0.42
CA ARG A 33 -7.90 -19.19 -0.86
C ARG A 33 -6.41 -19.36 -0.70
N PHE A 34 -5.67 -18.27 -0.91
CA PHE A 34 -4.21 -18.29 -0.94
C PHE A 34 -3.66 -17.19 -0.03
N PRO A 35 -3.79 -17.37 1.30
CA PRO A 35 -3.43 -16.31 2.25
C PRO A 35 -1.95 -15.97 2.30
N GLY A 36 -1.12 -16.73 1.61
CA GLY A 36 0.31 -16.43 1.46
C GLY A 36 0.66 -15.64 0.20
N SER A 37 -0.32 -15.31 -0.63
CA SER A 37 -0.06 -14.57 -1.86
C SER A 37 0.01 -13.06 -1.58
N TYR A 38 1.21 -12.52 -1.41
CA TYR A 38 1.35 -11.08 -1.19
C TYR A 38 0.83 -10.28 -2.38
N GLU A 39 0.98 -10.82 -3.60
CA GLU A 39 0.49 -10.13 -4.80
C GLU A 39 -1.03 -9.91 -4.77
N ALA A 40 -1.78 -10.92 -4.33
CA ALA A 40 -3.23 -10.77 -4.19
C ALA A 40 -3.55 -9.61 -3.24
N PHE A 41 -2.86 -9.51 -2.12
CA PHE A 41 -3.09 -8.45 -1.15
C PHE A 41 -2.64 -7.08 -1.66
N VAL A 42 -1.52 -7.02 -2.39
CA VAL A 42 -1.06 -5.75 -2.96
C VAL A 42 -2.08 -5.19 -3.93
N TYR A 43 -2.55 -6.00 -4.87
CA TYR A 43 -3.51 -5.54 -5.86
C TYR A 43 -4.89 -5.31 -5.25
N LEU A 44 -5.26 -6.08 -4.25
CA LEU A 44 -6.49 -5.83 -3.50
C LEU A 44 -6.43 -4.46 -2.81
N GLY A 45 -5.31 -4.16 -2.16
CA GLY A 45 -5.10 -2.85 -1.55
C GLY A 45 -5.19 -1.72 -2.56
N ALA A 46 -4.55 -1.91 -3.72
CA ALA A 46 -4.60 -0.90 -4.78
C ALA A 46 -6.02 -0.69 -5.31
N ALA A 47 -6.78 -1.78 -5.46
CA ALA A 47 -8.16 -1.69 -5.93
C ALA A 47 -9.06 -0.98 -4.90
N TYR A 48 -8.90 -1.31 -3.62
CA TYR A 48 -9.62 -0.60 -2.56
C TYR A 48 -9.29 0.90 -2.58
N ALA A 49 -8.01 1.24 -2.76
CA ALA A 49 -7.58 2.64 -2.82
C ALA A 49 -8.26 3.39 -3.97
N GLN A 50 -8.37 2.74 -5.13
CA GLN A 50 -9.06 3.33 -6.28
C GLN A 50 -10.55 3.57 -6.00
N GLN A 51 -11.13 2.78 -5.11
CA GLN A 51 -12.53 2.97 -4.70
C GLN A 51 -12.69 3.96 -3.54
N GLY A 52 -11.60 4.55 -3.05
CA GLY A 52 -11.64 5.43 -1.90
C GLY A 52 -11.81 4.70 -0.57
N ARG A 53 -11.67 3.38 -0.55
CA ARG A 53 -11.80 2.55 0.65
C ARG A 53 -10.44 2.45 1.34
N HIS A 54 -10.04 3.56 1.96
CA HIS A 54 -8.66 3.71 2.45
C HIS A 54 -8.31 2.76 3.59
N ASN A 55 -9.22 2.53 4.53
CA ASN A 55 -8.94 1.64 5.64
C ASN A 55 -8.84 0.18 5.19
N ALA A 56 -9.66 -0.21 4.22
CA ALA A 56 -9.57 -1.54 3.63
C ALA A 56 -8.24 -1.71 2.87
N ALA A 57 -7.82 -0.67 2.16
CA ALA A 57 -6.51 -0.68 1.47
C ALA A 57 -5.36 -0.85 2.46
N ILE A 58 -5.39 -0.14 3.58
CA ILE A 58 -4.38 -0.28 4.63
C ILE A 58 -4.34 -1.73 5.13
N GLY A 59 -5.50 -2.31 5.42
CA GLY A 59 -5.58 -3.69 5.90
C GLY A 59 -4.93 -4.68 4.94
N ALA A 60 -5.26 -4.57 3.66
CA ALA A 60 -4.70 -5.46 2.64
C ALA A 60 -3.19 -5.27 2.49
N LEU A 61 -2.73 -4.03 2.46
CA LEU A 61 -1.29 -3.75 2.30
C LEU A 61 -0.48 -4.12 3.54
N LYS A 62 -1.05 -3.98 4.74
CA LYS A 62 -0.42 -4.48 5.95
C LYS A 62 -0.21 -5.99 5.86
N ARG A 63 -1.23 -6.70 5.40
CA ARG A 63 -1.11 -8.15 5.24
C ARG A 63 -0.02 -8.48 4.21
N ALA A 64 0.04 -7.75 3.11
CA ALA A 64 1.11 -7.95 2.12
C ALA A 64 2.49 -7.73 2.74
N SER A 65 2.65 -6.70 3.58
CA SER A 65 3.93 -6.42 4.23
C SER A 65 4.32 -7.49 5.25
N GLU A 66 3.35 -8.15 5.87
CA GLU A 66 3.63 -9.27 6.77
C GLU A 66 4.14 -10.48 6.02
N ILE A 67 3.61 -10.71 4.82
CA ILE A 67 4.03 -11.83 3.98
C ILE A 67 5.40 -11.55 3.35
N LYS A 68 5.61 -10.32 2.88
CA LYS A 68 6.85 -9.92 2.22
C LYS A 68 7.37 -8.62 2.84
N PRO A 69 8.01 -8.71 4.02
CA PRO A 69 8.43 -7.51 4.75
C PRO A 69 9.60 -6.77 4.14
N ASP A 70 10.30 -7.37 3.17
CA ASP A 70 11.49 -6.78 2.57
C ASP A 70 11.22 -6.06 1.25
N SER A 71 9.97 -5.75 0.94
CA SER A 71 9.60 -5.07 -0.30
C SER A 71 9.48 -3.56 -0.08
N PRO A 72 10.39 -2.75 -0.65
CA PRO A 72 10.25 -1.28 -0.57
C PRO A 72 8.94 -0.79 -1.17
N ARG A 73 8.49 -1.43 -2.25
CA ARG A 73 7.27 -1.05 -2.95
C ARG A 73 6.04 -1.21 -2.06
N ILE A 74 5.96 -2.31 -1.31
CA ILE A 74 4.82 -2.55 -0.43
C ILE A 74 4.77 -1.49 0.66
N HIS A 75 5.91 -1.16 1.27
CA HIS A 75 5.97 -0.12 2.29
C HIS A 75 5.62 1.25 1.71
N TYR A 76 6.09 1.56 0.52
CA TYR A 76 5.71 2.79 -0.16
C TYR A 76 4.20 2.85 -0.41
N ASN A 77 3.61 1.77 -0.92
CA ASN A 77 2.17 1.71 -1.17
C ASN A 77 1.37 1.84 0.12
N LEU A 78 1.85 1.22 1.19
CA LEU A 78 1.22 1.34 2.50
C LEU A 78 1.29 2.78 3.02
N GLY A 79 2.42 3.44 2.82
CA GLY A 79 2.56 4.86 3.14
C GLY A 79 1.54 5.72 2.40
N GLN A 80 1.36 5.48 1.10
CA GLN A 80 0.36 6.20 0.32
C GLN A 80 -1.06 5.98 0.86
N ALA A 81 -1.37 4.74 1.25
CA ALA A 81 -2.67 4.42 1.80
C ALA A 81 -2.91 5.14 3.13
N TYR A 82 -1.88 5.22 3.97
CA TYR A 82 -1.97 5.99 5.22
C TYR A 82 -2.17 7.47 4.96
N GLU A 83 -1.44 8.06 3.99
CA GLU A 83 -1.65 9.46 3.64
C GLU A 83 -3.09 9.71 3.20
N ALA A 84 -3.61 8.85 2.34
CA ALA A 84 -4.97 8.98 1.83
C ALA A 84 -6.01 8.85 2.95
N ALA A 85 -5.69 8.05 3.98
CA ALA A 85 -6.57 7.88 5.14
C ALA A 85 -6.45 9.01 6.17
N GLY A 86 -5.53 9.96 5.95
CA GLY A 86 -5.33 11.06 6.87
C GLY A 86 -4.50 10.70 8.09
N VAL A 87 -3.60 9.73 7.95
CA VAL A 87 -2.73 9.25 9.04
C VAL A 87 -1.27 9.49 8.65
N PRO A 88 -0.81 10.75 8.66
CA PRO A 88 0.51 11.10 8.10
C PRO A 88 1.70 10.55 8.88
N ARG A 89 1.58 10.31 10.18
CA ARG A 89 2.68 9.75 10.96
C ARG A 89 3.04 8.36 10.51
N GLU A 90 2.03 7.51 10.36
CA GLU A 90 2.23 6.14 9.91
C GLU A 90 2.77 6.11 8.48
N ALA A 91 2.29 7.02 7.64
CA ALA A 91 2.81 7.16 6.28
C ALA A 91 4.30 7.47 6.29
N TRP A 92 4.71 8.40 7.15
CA TRP A 92 6.11 8.79 7.26
C TRP A 92 6.99 7.58 7.61
N PHE A 93 6.57 6.79 8.59
CA PHE A 93 7.33 5.60 8.99
C PHE A 93 7.40 4.56 7.88
N GLU A 94 6.34 4.38 7.11
CA GLU A 94 6.34 3.41 6.02
C GLU A 94 7.27 3.85 4.88
N TYR A 95 7.27 5.14 4.54
CA TYR A 95 8.20 5.66 3.55
C TYR A 95 9.65 5.52 4.00
N LYS A 96 9.89 5.76 5.29
CA LYS A 96 11.22 5.59 5.85
C LYS A 96 11.67 4.15 5.77
N LYS A 97 10.78 3.20 6.08
CA LYS A 97 11.08 1.78 5.94
C LYS A 97 11.44 1.42 4.50
N ALA A 98 10.70 1.95 3.54
CA ALA A 98 11.01 1.68 2.13
C ALA A 98 12.42 2.13 1.78
N LEU A 99 12.84 3.29 2.28
CA LEU A 99 14.19 3.80 2.03
C LEU A 99 15.27 3.04 2.80
N GLU A 100 14.95 2.50 3.96
CA GLU A 100 15.89 1.63 4.68
C GLU A 100 16.15 0.34 3.91
N LEU A 101 15.12 -0.17 3.24
CA LEU A 101 15.25 -1.37 2.42
C LEU A 101 15.93 -1.08 1.08
N ASP A 102 15.64 0.05 0.49
CA ASP A 102 16.25 0.48 -0.77
C ASP A 102 16.48 1.99 -0.75
N PRO A 103 17.70 2.44 -0.39
CA PRO A 103 18.00 3.88 -0.32
C PRO A 103 17.82 4.62 -1.64
N LYS A 104 17.79 3.91 -2.76
CA LYS A 104 17.63 4.50 -4.10
C LYS A 104 16.19 4.52 -4.58
N TYR A 105 15.23 4.10 -3.74
CA TYR A 105 13.84 4.06 -4.14
C TYR A 105 13.27 5.48 -4.21
N GLY A 106 13.33 6.07 -5.38
CA GLY A 106 13.02 7.49 -5.59
C GLY A 106 11.60 7.88 -5.23
N LEU A 107 10.63 7.00 -5.47
CA LEU A 107 9.24 7.29 -5.13
C LEU A 107 9.06 7.52 -3.63
N ALA A 108 9.65 6.67 -2.81
CA ALA A 108 9.57 6.82 -1.35
C ALA A 108 10.34 8.04 -0.88
N ARG A 109 11.50 8.32 -1.49
CA ARG A 109 12.28 9.50 -1.12
C ARG A 109 11.49 10.78 -1.38
N GLY A 110 10.89 10.90 -2.57
CA GLY A 110 10.08 12.07 -2.91
C GLY A 110 8.88 12.21 -1.99
N ALA A 111 8.21 11.11 -1.71
CA ALA A 111 7.06 11.10 -0.82
C ALA A 111 7.45 11.52 0.60
N LEU A 112 8.57 11.02 1.10
CA LEU A 112 9.06 11.35 2.44
C LEU A 112 9.43 12.81 2.56
N ILE A 113 10.14 13.36 1.58
CA ILE A 113 10.51 14.78 1.56
C ILE A 113 9.25 15.64 1.56
N ASN A 114 8.32 15.34 0.67
CA ASN A 114 7.07 16.09 0.55
C ASN A 114 6.29 16.05 1.86
N LEU A 115 6.15 14.88 2.43
CA LEU A 115 5.39 14.70 3.67
C LEU A 115 6.07 15.40 4.83
N SER A 116 7.40 15.32 4.93
CA SER A 116 8.17 15.96 5.99
C SER A 116 7.98 17.48 5.99
N GLN A 117 7.88 18.08 4.80
CA GLN A 117 7.65 19.50 4.65
C GLN A 117 6.24 19.90 5.11
N ARG A 118 5.26 19.02 4.93
CA ARG A 118 3.85 19.28 5.28
C ARG A 118 3.50 18.85 6.71
N LEU A 119 4.30 17.98 7.29
CA LEU A 119 3.97 17.30 8.55
C LEU A 119 3.66 18.26 9.70
N PRO A 120 4.44 19.34 9.93
CA PRO A 120 4.13 20.26 11.02
C PRO A 120 2.73 20.88 10.91
N ARG A 121 2.30 21.20 9.68
CA ARG A 121 0.95 21.75 9.48
C ARG A 121 -0.13 20.70 9.67
N LEU A 122 0.14 19.47 9.26
CA LEU A 122 -0.83 18.37 9.39
C LEU A 122 -1.02 17.95 10.85
N LEU A 123 0.04 18.01 11.65
CA LEU A 123 0.04 17.54 13.04
C LEU A 123 -0.04 18.69 14.05
N GLY A 124 -0.10 19.92 13.58
CA GLY A 124 -0.12 21.10 14.43
C GLY A 124 1.27 21.68 14.67
N SER A 125 1.32 22.92 15.16
CA SER A 125 2.57 23.68 15.26
C SER A 125 3.48 23.22 16.40
N THR A 126 3.06 22.28 17.21
CA THR A 126 3.83 21.80 18.35
C THR A 126 4.82 20.71 18.04
N ILE A 127 4.81 20.20 16.81
CA ILE A 127 5.69 19.12 16.44
C ILE A 127 6.92 19.66 15.75
N GLU A 128 8.05 19.51 16.41
CA GLU A 128 9.33 19.81 15.80
C GLU A 128 9.71 18.64 14.91
N VAL A 129 9.92 18.93 13.63
CA VAL A 129 10.52 17.97 12.73
C VAL A 129 12.00 18.02 13.02
N ALA A 130 12.48 17.07 13.81
CA ALA A 130 13.89 16.98 14.10
C ALA A 130 14.68 16.90 12.80
N ALA A 131 15.66 17.72 12.70
CA ALA A 131 16.54 17.75 11.56
C ALA A 131 17.30 16.45 11.41
#